data_0fdf7c2a1107567694b7988b842f3741
#
_entry.id   0fdf7c2a1107567694b7988b842f3741
#
_cell.length_a   1.000
_cell.length_b   1.000
_cell.length_c   1.000
_cell.angle_alpha   90.00
_cell.angle_beta   90.00
_cell.angle_gamma   90.00
#
_symmetry.space_group_name_H-M   'P 1'
#
loop_
_entity.id
_entity.type
_entity.pdbx_description
1 polymer ?
#
loop_
_entity_poly.entity_id
_entity_poly.type
_entity_poly.pdbx_seq_one_letter_code
_entity_poly.pdbx_strand_id
1 'polypeptide(L)'
;MIDLEQSHYSFQDLLEIMARLRQKEGGCLWDLAQTHESIRRNFIEEAYEAAEAIDQRDDAHLCEELGDVLLQVVFHAQIAKEAGAFDMDDVCTGICKKLILRHPHIFGTADRLTDAGQTLDLWEEVKRKEKHQQTYTDAMNDVARSLPALIYAEKVQSRAKRSGFDWPEVSGALDKLREETAELEQAMDQKDRAEEELGDLLFAAVNVARRLELDPEQALMRATQKFMKRFALVEQAAGDKLRTMSLPEMTALWEQAKQQTAGS
;
A
#
# COMPACT_ATOMS: atom_id res chain seq x y z
N MET A 1 -13.12 -8.62 34.54
CA MET A 1 -13.29 -10.01 34.01
C MET A 1 -14.13 -9.87 32.75
N ILE A 2 -13.63 -10.31 31.62
CA ILE A 2 -14.34 -10.16 30.34
C ILE A 2 -15.60 -11.05 30.42
N ASP A 3 -16.74 -10.46 30.13
CA ASP A 3 -17.97 -11.21 29.96
C ASP A 3 -17.97 -11.88 28.60
N LEU A 4 -17.91 -13.19 28.53
CA LEU A 4 -17.83 -13.98 27.31
C LEU A 4 -19.17 -14.07 26.55
N GLU A 5 -20.27 -13.64 27.15
CA GLU A 5 -21.62 -13.73 26.58
C GLU A 5 -22.17 -12.36 26.13
N GLN A 6 -21.39 -11.29 26.23
CA GLN A 6 -21.87 -9.96 25.80
C GLN A 6 -22.03 -9.90 24.28
N SER A 7 -23.07 -9.18 23.84
CA SER A 7 -23.39 -9.04 22.41
C SER A 7 -22.54 -7.98 21.68
N HIS A 8 -21.81 -7.14 22.42
CA HIS A 8 -20.97 -6.07 21.88
C HIS A 8 -19.68 -5.95 22.71
N TYR A 9 -18.56 -5.85 22.00
CA TYR A 9 -17.25 -5.62 22.58
C TYR A 9 -16.73 -4.23 22.18
N SER A 10 -16.06 -3.58 23.12
CA SER A 10 -15.42 -2.28 22.93
C SER A 10 -13.94 -2.45 22.58
N PHE A 11 -13.31 -1.35 22.19
CA PHE A 11 -11.85 -1.32 22.03
C PHE A 11 -11.12 -1.67 23.33
N GLN A 12 -11.65 -1.27 24.49
CA GLN A 12 -11.07 -1.62 25.78
C GLN A 12 -11.13 -3.13 26.06
N ASP A 13 -12.23 -3.79 25.67
CA ASP A 13 -12.34 -5.25 25.79
C ASP A 13 -11.29 -5.96 24.92
N LEU A 14 -11.01 -5.45 23.71
CA LEU A 14 -9.95 -5.99 22.84
C LEU A 14 -8.57 -5.89 23.51
N LEU A 15 -8.27 -4.76 24.15
CA LEU A 15 -7.01 -4.60 24.91
C LEU A 15 -6.92 -5.61 26.08
N GLU A 16 -8.01 -5.81 26.80
CA GLU A 16 -8.06 -6.78 27.90
C GLU A 16 -7.94 -8.22 27.40
N ILE A 17 -8.58 -8.56 26.26
CA ILE A 17 -8.47 -9.88 25.61
C ILE A 17 -7.01 -10.14 25.22
N MET A 18 -6.37 -9.21 24.54
CA MET A 18 -4.97 -9.37 24.14
C MET A 18 -4.04 -9.50 25.34
N ALA A 19 -4.22 -8.68 26.36
CA ALA A 19 -3.45 -8.78 27.60
C ALA A 19 -3.66 -10.15 28.27
N ARG A 20 -4.88 -10.72 28.22
CA ARG A 20 -5.20 -12.04 28.77
C ARG A 20 -4.56 -13.15 27.96
N LEU A 21 -4.60 -13.10 26.63
CA LEU A 21 -3.96 -14.07 25.75
C LEU A 21 -2.45 -14.14 25.99
N ARG A 22 -1.82 -13.01 26.30
CA ARG A 22 -0.38 -12.91 26.56
C ARG A 22 0.02 -12.97 28.04
N GLN A 23 -0.85 -13.44 28.93
CA GLN A 23 -0.47 -13.69 30.32
C GLN A 23 0.45 -14.92 30.43
N LYS A 24 1.52 -14.79 31.23
CA LYS A 24 2.47 -15.89 31.46
C LYS A 24 1.81 -17.13 32.07
N GLU A 25 0.82 -16.92 32.94
CA GLU A 25 0.06 -18.00 33.55
C GLU A 25 -1.36 -18.02 32.99
N GLY A 26 -1.73 -19.10 32.31
CA GLY A 26 -3.06 -19.31 31.74
C GLY A 26 -3.36 -18.53 30.46
N GLY A 27 -2.36 -17.92 29.83
CA GLY A 27 -2.47 -17.33 28.50
C GLY A 27 -2.31 -18.36 27.37
N CYS A 28 -2.40 -17.90 26.14
CA CYS A 28 -2.20 -18.72 24.94
C CYS A 28 -0.70 -18.88 24.64
N LEU A 29 -0.22 -20.11 24.55
CA LEU A 29 1.20 -20.40 24.30
C LEU A 29 1.68 -19.86 22.95
N TRP A 30 0.81 -19.83 21.95
CA TRP A 30 1.14 -19.30 20.63
C TRP A 30 1.31 -17.77 20.69
N ASP A 31 0.34 -17.06 21.29
CA ASP A 31 0.42 -15.60 21.42
C ASP A 31 1.62 -15.16 22.26
N LEU A 32 1.92 -15.90 23.34
CA LEU A 32 3.08 -15.63 24.20
C LEU A 32 4.42 -15.77 23.46
N ALA A 33 4.50 -16.68 22.48
CA ALA A 33 5.72 -16.91 21.72
C ALA A 33 5.97 -15.84 20.63
N GLN A 34 4.97 -14.99 20.31
CA GLN A 34 5.11 -14.00 19.26
C GLN A 34 6.00 -12.83 19.68
N THR A 35 6.76 -12.34 18.71
CA THR A 35 7.59 -11.11 18.77
C THR A 35 7.18 -10.14 17.68
N HIS A 36 7.69 -8.90 17.71
CA HIS A 36 7.48 -7.93 16.65
C HIS A 36 7.86 -8.47 15.25
N GLU A 37 8.95 -9.23 15.19
CA GLU A 37 9.47 -9.82 13.95
C GLU A 37 8.58 -10.94 13.43
N SER A 38 8.07 -11.81 14.33
CA SER A 38 7.29 -12.99 13.92
C SER A 38 5.93 -12.63 13.33
N ILE A 39 5.27 -11.58 13.87
CA ILE A 39 3.94 -11.13 13.39
C ILE A 39 4.01 -9.98 12.37
N ARG A 40 5.22 -9.51 12.00
CA ARG A 40 5.39 -8.44 11.01
C ARG A 40 4.74 -8.76 9.68
N ARG A 41 4.80 -10.02 9.26
CA ARG A 41 4.23 -10.45 7.98
C ARG A 41 2.70 -10.37 8.03
N ASN A 42 2.08 -10.85 9.10
CA ASN A 42 0.63 -10.78 9.29
C ASN A 42 0.13 -9.33 9.19
N PHE A 43 0.82 -8.37 9.84
CA PHE A 43 0.45 -6.95 9.75
C PHE A 43 0.38 -6.43 8.29
N ILE A 44 1.25 -6.94 7.42
CA ILE A 44 1.26 -6.56 6.00
C ILE A 44 0.14 -7.29 5.25
N GLU A 45 -0.09 -8.57 5.54
CA GLU A 45 -1.17 -9.38 4.94
C GLU A 45 -2.53 -8.75 5.22
N GLU A 46 -2.88 -8.49 6.49
CA GLU A 46 -4.16 -7.86 6.86
C GLU A 46 -4.34 -6.48 6.19
N ALA A 47 -3.28 -5.69 6.06
CA ALA A 47 -3.37 -4.40 5.36
C ALA A 47 -3.68 -4.56 3.86
N TYR A 48 -3.20 -5.62 3.20
CA TYR A 48 -3.52 -5.91 1.82
C TYR A 48 -4.93 -6.50 1.66
N GLU A 49 -5.38 -7.33 2.60
CA GLU A 49 -6.73 -7.91 2.62
C GLU A 49 -7.77 -6.81 2.83
N ALA A 50 -7.52 -5.87 3.74
CA ALA A 50 -8.34 -4.66 3.86
C ALA A 50 -8.38 -3.83 2.55
N ALA A 51 -7.26 -3.69 1.85
CA ALA A 51 -7.22 -3.00 0.57
C ALA A 51 -8.00 -3.76 -0.52
N GLU A 52 -7.95 -5.09 -0.54
CA GLU A 52 -8.74 -5.91 -1.46
C GLU A 52 -10.25 -5.77 -1.20
N ALA A 53 -10.68 -5.79 0.07
CA ALA A 53 -12.07 -5.58 0.45
C ALA A 53 -12.60 -4.20 -0.01
N ILE A 54 -11.77 -3.14 0.06
CA ILE A 54 -12.09 -1.81 -0.48
C ILE A 54 -12.28 -1.87 -2.00
N ASP A 55 -11.39 -2.54 -2.73
CA ASP A 55 -11.47 -2.68 -4.19
C ASP A 55 -12.71 -3.45 -4.63
N GLN A 56 -13.12 -4.46 -3.85
CA GLN A 56 -14.32 -5.27 -4.07
C GLN A 56 -15.60 -4.55 -3.66
N ARG A 57 -15.51 -3.44 -2.91
CA ARG A 57 -16.64 -2.70 -2.31
C ARG A 57 -17.49 -3.59 -1.40
N ASP A 58 -16.84 -4.47 -0.66
CA ASP A 58 -17.47 -5.37 0.30
C ASP A 58 -17.30 -4.79 1.72
N ASP A 59 -18.31 -4.07 2.18
CA ASP A 59 -18.30 -3.42 3.49
C ASP A 59 -18.24 -4.43 4.65
N ALA A 60 -18.81 -5.63 4.48
CA ALA A 60 -18.77 -6.66 5.53
C ALA A 60 -17.36 -7.23 5.67
N HIS A 61 -16.73 -7.58 4.55
CA HIS A 61 -15.35 -8.04 4.50
C HIS A 61 -14.39 -6.93 4.97
N LEU A 62 -14.58 -5.68 4.54
CA LEU A 62 -13.78 -4.56 5.03
C LEU A 62 -13.86 -4.38 6.55
N CYS A 63 -15.03 -4.59 7.14
CA CYS A 63 -15.19 -4.53 8.59
C CYS A 63 -14.40 -5.63 9.32
N GLU A 64 -14.36 -6.84 8.76
CA GLU A 64 -13.55 -7.96 9.24
C GLU A 64 -12.07 -7.63 9.18
N GLU A 65 -11.56 -7.26 8.00
CA GLU A 65 -10.15 -6.97 7.78
C GLU A 65 -9.63 -5.75 8.57
N LEU A 66 -10.46 -4.72 8.76
CA LEU A 66 -10.11 -3.62 9.66
C LEU A 66 -10.01 -4.09 11.12
N GLY A 67 -10.76 -5.10 11.52
CA GLY A 67 -10.63 -5.77 12.82
C GLY A 67 -9.27 -6.45 12.95
N ASP A 68 -8.82 -7.17 11.91
CA ASP A 68 -7.55 -7.88 11.90
C ASP A 68 -6.34 -6.92 11.83
N VAL A 69 -6.43 -5.84 11.06
CA VAL A 69 -5.44 -4.74 11.12
C VAL A 69 -5.36 -4.15 12.53
N LEU A 70 -6.51 -3.89 13.17
CA LEU A 70 -6.56 -3.36 14.54
C LEU A 70 -5.96 -4.35 15.54
N LEU A 71 -6.23 -5.66 15.38
CA LEU A 71 -5.62 -6.72 16.17
C LEU A 71 -4.09 -6.66 16.09
N GLN A 72 -3.50 -6.50 14.90
CA GLN A 72 -2.06 -6.40 14.74
C GLN A 72 -1.49 -5.19 15.49
N VAL A 73 -2.16 -4.03 15.44
CA VAL A 73 -1.75 -2.83 16.18
C VAL A 73 -1.75 -3.09 17.69
N VAL A 74 -2.83 -3.66 18.20
CA VAL A 74 -2.98 -3.98 19.64
C VAL A 74 -1.97 -5.02 20.08
N PHE A 75 -1.71 -6.03 19.25
CA PHE A 75 -0.73 -7.08 19.54
C PHE A 75 0.69 -6.49 19.67
N HIS A 76 1.11 -5.68 18.71
CA HIS A 76 2.40 -4.98 18.79
C HIS A 76 2.49 -4.07 20.02
N ALA A 77 1.44 -3.32 20.34
CA ALA A 77 1.41 -2.46 21.52
C ALA A 77 1.50 -3.27 22.82
N GLN A 78 0.86 -4.44 22.89
CA GLN A 78 0.93 -5.32 24.05
C GLN A 78 2.33 -5.90 24.25
N ILE A 79 3.00 -6.35 23.15
CA ILE A 79 4.41 -6.82 23.20
C ILE A 79 5.31 -5.71 23.72
N ALA A 80 5.16 -4.49 23.21
CA ALA A 80 5.95 -3.34 23.63
C ALA A 80 5.72 -2.97 25.10
N LYS A 81 4.48 -3.06 25.59
CA LYS A 81 4.11 -2.84 26.98
C LYS A 81 4.80 -3.85 27.91
N GLU A 82 4.82 -5.13 27.54
CA GLU A 82 5.50 -6.19 28.28
C GLU A 82 7.00 -5.96 28.38
N ALA A 83 7.58 -5.35 27.34
CA ALA A 83 8.99 -4.96 27.31
C ALA A 83 9.27 -3.62 28.03
N GLY A 84 8.23 -2.90 28.48
CA GLY A 84 8.37 -1.59 29.12
C GLY A 84 8.78 -0.48 28.17
N ALA A 85 8.54 -0.62 26.85
CA ALA A 85 8.94 0.36 25.83
C ALA A 85 7.86 1.43 25.60
N PHE A 86 6.65 1.02 25.29
CA PHE A 86 5.46 1.89 25.12
C PHE A 86 4.20 1.02 25.22
N ASP A 87 3.04 1.67 25.30
CA ASP A 87 1.76 0.98 25.30
C ASP A 87 0.78 1.60 24.29
N MET A 88 -0.49 1.11 24.31
CA MET A 88 -1.53 1.58 23.38
C MET A 88 -1.88 3.06 23.59
N ASP A 89 -1.82 3.56 24.82
CA ASP A 89 -2.08 4.97 25.11
C ASP A 89 -0.99 5.86 24.50
N ASP A 90 0.26 5.40 24.48
CA ASP A 90 1.37 6.09 23.81
C ASP A 90 1.15 6.13 22.28
N VAL A 91 0.71 5.00 21.69
CA VAL A 91 0.37 4.93 20.25
C VAL A 91 -0.75 5.92 19.91
N CYS A 92 -1.85 5.90 20.68
CA CYS A 92 -2.97 6.83 20.51
C CYS A 92 -2.52 8.29 20.71
N THR A 93 -1.76 8.56 21.76
CA THR A 93 -1.24 9.91 22.04
C THR A 93 -0.37 10.41 20.89
N GLY A 94 0.50 9.58 20.36
CA GLY A 94 1.37 9.92 19.25
C GLY A 94 0.60 10.33 17.99
N ILE A 95 -0.39 9.52 17.59
CA ILE A 95 -1.19 9.83 16.40
C ILE A 95 -2.13 11.04 16.63
N CYS A 96 -2.75 11.17 17.80
CA CYS A 96 -3.59 12.31 18.13
C CYS A 96 -2.81 13.64 18.08
N LYS A 97 -1.63 13.68 18.68
CA LYS A 97 -0.75 14.87 18.62
C LYS A 97 -0.40 15.23 17.18
N LYS A 98 -0.07 14.26 16.32
CA LYS A 98 0.20 14.50 14.90
C LYS A 98 -1.01 15.07 14.18
N LEU A 99 -2.20 14.50 14.40
CA LEU A 99 -3.44 14.96 13.75
C LEU A 99 -3.77 16.39 14.17
N ILE A 100 -3.71 16.70 15.46
CA ILE A 100 -3.96 18.05 15.99
C ILE A 100 -2.96 19.05 15.42
N LEU A 101 -1.67 18.73 15.45
CA LEU A 101 -0.61 19.61 14.96
C LEU A 101 -0.76 19.90 13.46
N ARG A 102 -1.10 18.86 12.66
CA ARG A 102 -1.13 18.97 11.19
C ARG A 102 -2.45 19.51 10.64
N HIS A 103 -3.42 19.77 11.50
CA HIS A 103 -4.70 20.39 11.13
C HIS A 103 -4.96 21.69 11.91
N PRO A 104 -4.07 22.69 11.80
CA PRO A 104 -4.22 23.94 12.56
C PRO A 104 -5.45 24.75 12.14
N HIS A 105 -6.01 24.49 10.96
CA HIS A 105 -7.28 25.04 10.47
C HIS A 105 -8.52 24.44 11.12
N ILE A 106 -8.37 23.30 11.82
CA ILE A 106 -9.46 22.64 12.59
C ILE A 106 -9.25 22.82 14.09
N PHE A 107 -8.02 22.57 14.58
CA PHE A 107 -7.71 22.53 16.01
C PHE A 107 -6.94 23.75 16.51
N GLY A 108 -6.54 24.66 15.63
CA GLY A 108 -5.76 25.86 15.95
C GLY A 108 -6.45 27.15 15.55
N THR A 109 -5.65 28.17 15.29
CA THR A 109 -6.10 29.53 14.95
C THR A 109 -5.93 29.88 13.47
N ALA A 110 -5.51 28.93 12.63
CA ALA A 110 -5.41 29.17 11.19
C ALA A 110 -6.81 29.29 10.56
N ASP A 111 -6.90 30.09 9.49
CA ASP A 111 -8.15 30.25 8.75
C ASP A 111 -8.65 28.91 8.21
N ARG A 112 -9.98 28.74 8.18
CA ARG A 112 -10.60 27.57 7.58
C ARG A 112 -10.34 27.54 6.09
N LEU A 113 -9.79 26.44 5.61
CA LEU A 113 -9.55 26.19 4.20
C LEU A 113 -10.83 25.62 3.56
N THR A 114 -11.11 26.03 2.34
CA THR A 114 -12.29 25.60 1.56
C THR A 114 -11.91 24.67 0.41
N ASP A 115 -10.61 24.49 0.18
CA ASP A 115 -10.06 23.64 -0.88
C ASP A 115 -9.21 22.51 -0.30
N ALA A 116 -9.47 21.27 -0.77
CA ALA A 116 -8.75 20.08 -0.31
C ALA A 116 -7.24 20.09 -0.69
N GLY A 117 -6.89 20.69 -1.84
CA GLY A 117 -5.51 20.85 -2.27
C GLY A 117 -4.72 21.73 -1.31
N GLN A 118 -5.28 22.90 -0.96
CA GLN A 118 -4.67 23.81 0.03
C GLN A 118 -4.52 23.14 1.41
N THR A 119 -5.49 22.30 1.78
CA THR A 119 -5.43 21.53 3.03
C THR A 119 -4.26 20.55 3.01
N LEU A 120 -4.05 19.85 1.90
CA LEU A 120 -2.93 18.93 1.74
C LEU A 120 -1.59 19.65 1.76
N ASP A 121 -1.48 20.80 1.10
CA ASP A 121 -0.25 21.61 1.08
C ASP A 121 0.11 22.10 2.49
N LEU A 122 -0.86 22.63 3.24
CA LEU A 122 -0.67 23.04 4.62
C LEU A 122 -0.22 21.87 5.51
N TRP A 123 -0.87 20.72 5.39
CA TRP A 123 -0.54 19.51 6.15
C TRP A 123 0.91 19.08 5.91
N GLU A 124 1.35 19.09 4.66
CA GLU A 124 2.73 18.74 4.31
C GLU A 124 3.75 19.79 4.75
N GLU A 125 3.40 21.07 4.71
CA GLU A 125 4.27 22.13 5.23
C GLU A 125 4.49 21.98 6.75
N VAL A 126 3.41 21.72 7.50
CA VAL A 126 3.50 21.48 8.95
C VAL A 126 4.31 20.23 9.24
N LYS A 127 4.11 19.15 8.45
CA LYS A 127 4.87 17.91 8.56
C LYS A 127 6.38 18.12 8.30
N ARG A 128 6.74 18.94 7.31
CA ARG A 128 8.14 19.28 7.02
C ARG A 128 8.79 20.00 8.20
N LYS A 129 8.07 20.97 8.81
CA LYS A 129 8.53 21.71 10.00
C LYS A 129 8.70 20.77 11.20
N GLU A 130 7.71 19.89 11.46
CA GLU A 130 7.77 18.88 12.53
C GLU A 130 8.99 17.97 12.39
N LYS A 131 9.31 17.54 11.17
CA LYS A 131 10.42 16.64 10.87
C LYS A 131 11.78 17.35 10.64
N HIS A 132 11.83 18.66 10.81
CA HIS A 132 13.02 19.47 10.55
C HIS A 132 13.63 19.26 9.16
N GLN A 133 12.82 18.96 8.15
CA GLN A 133 13.25 18.77 6.78
C GLN A 133 13.60 20.12 6.15
N GLN A 134 14.88 20.35 5.85
CA GLN A 134 15.35 21.60 5.28
C GLN A 134 15.32 21.60 3.76
N THR A 135 15.53 20.44 3.14
CA THR A 135 15.59 20.27 1.68
C THR A 135 14.48 19.35 1.15
N TYR A 136 14.22 19.42 -0.14
CA TYR A 136 13.33 18.45 -0.79
C TYR A 136 13.93 17.05 -0.79
N THR A 137 15.24 16.91 -0.83
CA THR A 137 15.95 15.64 -0.70
C THR A 137 15.70 15.00 0.67
N ASP A 138 15.66 15.78 1.75
CA ASP A 138 15.29 15.26 3.07
C ASP A 138 13.90 14.66 3.06
N ALA A 139 12.95 15.34 2.38
CA ALA A 139 11.58 14.84 2.25
C ALA A 139 11.49 13.54 1.41
N MET A 140 12.34 13.38 0.39
CA MET A 140 12.45 12.13 -0.39
C MET A 140 13.07 11.01 0.44
N ASN A 141 14.14 11.30 1.18
CA ASN A 141 14.82 10.32 2.04
C ASN A 141 13.94 9.82 3.21
N ASP A 142 12.93 10.60 3.61
CA ASP A 142 11.95 10.23 4.63
C ASP A 142 10.87 9.23 4.12
N VAL A 143 10.83 8.95 2.84
CA VAL A 143 9.94 7.92 2.29
C VAL A 143 10.46 6.54 2.70
N ALA A 144 9.60 5.74 3.30
CA ALA A 144 9.98 4.41 3.79
C ALA A 144 10.42 3.50 2.63
N ARG A 145 11.67 3.03 2.68
CA ARG A 145 12.25 2.14 1.66
C ARG A 145 11.66 0.73 1.66
N SER A 146 10.90 0.38 2.70
CA SER A 146 10.19 -0.90 2.82
C SER A 146 8.86 -0.95 2.06
N LEU A 147 8.43 0.15 1.45
CA LEU A 147 7.23 0.19 0.62
C LEU A 147 7.42 -0.66 -0.65
N PRO A 148 6.32 -1.21 -1.23
CA PRO A 148 6.35 -1.75 -2.58
C PRO A 148 6.95 -0.77 -3.56
N ALA A 149 7.70 -1.27 -4.55
CA ALA A 149 8.57 -0.44 -5.39
C ALA A 149 7.82 0.65 -6.16
N LEU A 150 6.63 0.35 -6.69
CA LEU A 150 5.85 1.36 -7.42
C LEU A 150 5.29 2.43 -6.50
N ILE A 151 4.83 2.07 -5.30
CA ILE A 151 4.38 3.04 -4.27
C ILE A 151 5.57 3.90 -3.81
N TYR A 152 6.75 3.28 -3.62
CA TYR A 152 7.95 4.02 -3.24
C TYR A 152 8.33 5.05 -4.31
N ALA A 153 8.39 4.64 -5.58
CA ALA A 153 8.70 5.51 -6.70
C ALA A 153 7.68 6.67 -6.83
N GLU A 154 6.37 6.37 -6.74
CA GLU A 154 5.30 7.37 -6.76
C GLU A 154 5.49 8.42 -5.65
N LYS A 155 5.74 7.99 -4.42
CA LYS A 155 5.97 8.91 -3.29
C LYS A 155 7.22 9.77 -3.47
N VAL A 156 8.32 9.22 -3.98
CA VAL A 156 9.55 9.98 -4.27
C VAL A 156 9.26 11.03 -5.35
N GLN A 157 8.60 10.67 -6.45
CA GLN A 157 8.22 11.60 -7.51
C GLN A 157 7.26 12.69 -7.01
N SER A 158 6.30 12.35 -6.17
CA SER A 158 5.38 13.31 -5.53
C SER A 158 6.11 14.30 -4.62
N ARG A 159 7.22 13.91 -3.98
CA ARG A 159 8.09 14.83 -3.25
C ARG A 159 8.88 15.76 -4.19
N ALA A 160 9.41 15.21 -5.29
CA ALA A 160 10.12 15.99 -6.30
C ALA A 160 9.22 17.07 -6.94
N LYS A 161 7.98 16.72 -7.28
CA LYS A 161 6.97 17.65 -7.82
C LYS A 161 6.86 18.95 -7.00
N ARG A 162 6.97 18.88 -5.69
CA ARG A 162 6.85 20.05 -4.79
C ARG A 162 7.97 21.07 -4.93
N SER A 163 9.11 20.66 -5.49
CA SER A 163 10.19 21.60 -5.83
C SER A 163 9.93 22.31 -7.16
N GLY A 164 8.84 22.02 -7.84
CA GLY A 164 8.58 22.43 -9.22
C GLY A 164 9.19 21.50 -10.27
N PHE A 165 9.84 20.40 -9.84
CA PHE A 165 10.42 19.41 -10.74
C PHE A 165 9.34 18.41 -11.16
N ASP A 166 8.53 18.81 -12.12
CA ASP A 166 7.46 17.99 -12.70
C ASP A 166 7.17 18.41 -14.15
N TRP A 167 6.62 17.50 -14.93
CA TRP A 167 6.14 17.79 -16.27
C TRP A 167 4.89 18.67 -16.20
N PRO A 168 4.77 19.75 -17.01
CA PRO A 168 3.56 20.56 -17.03
C PRO A 168 2.34 19.78 -17.53
N GLU A 169 2.55 18.87 -18.49
CA GLU A 169 1.51 18.06 -19.13
C GLU A 169 1.83 16.55 -19.04
N VAL A 170 0.80 15.71 -19.09
CA VAL A 170 0.95 14.24 -19.12
C VAL A 170 1.75 13.77 -20.35
N SER A 171 1.66 14.51 -21.46
CA SER A 171 2.41 14.22 -22.68
C SER A 171 3.90 14.12 -22.45
N GLY A 172 4.50 15.01 -21.64
CA GLY A 172 5.93 14.96 -21.33
C GLY A 172 6.34 13.67 -20.57
N ALA A 173 5.50 13.21 -19.66
CA ALA A 173 5.74 11.94 -18.96
C ALA A 173 5.60 10.74 -19.91
N LEU A 174 4.65 10.79 -20.87
CA LEU A 174 4.49 9.75 -21.90
C LEU A 174 5.66 9.75 -22.89
N ASP A 175 6.18 10.92 -23.25
CA ASP A 175 7.35 11.00 -24.13
C ASP A 175 8.59 10.41 -23.45
N LYS A 176 8.79 10.66 -22.15
CA LYS A 176 9.87 10.02 -21.38
C LYS A 176 9.68 8.49 -21.31
N LEU A 177 8.46 7.98 -21.12
CA LEU A 177 8.21 6.54 -21.15
C LEU A 177 8.57 5.91 -22.51
N ARG A 178 8.33 6.62 -23.62
CA ARG A 178 8.75 6.16 -24.97
C ARG A 178 10.26 6.16 -25.14
N GLU A 179 10.92 7.18 -24.60
CA GLU A 179 12.39 7.29 -24.59
C GLU A 179 13.00 6.09 -23.85
N GLU A 180 12.56 5.80 -22.61
CA GLU A 180 13.06 4.65 -21.83
C GLU A 180 12.77 3.31 -22.51
N THR A 181 11.65 3.19 -23.22
CA THR A 181 11.35 2.00 -24.02
C THR A 181 12.38 1.81 -25.12
N ALA A 182 12.76 2.88 -25.83
CA ALA A 182 13.74 2.81 -26.91
C ALA A 182 15.17 2.56 -26.38
N GLU A 183 15.51 3.08 -25.19
CA GLU A 183 16.79 2.84 -24.54
C GLU A 183 16.92 1.39 -24.09
N LEU A 184 15.85 0.82 -23.49
CA LEU A 184 15.79 -0.60 -23.16
C LEU A 184 15.95 -1.49 -24.41
N GLU A 185 15.29 -1.15 -25.54
CA GLU A 185 15.44 -1.89 -26.81
C GLU A 185 16.90 -1.91 -27.27
N GLN A 186 17.66 -0.81 -27.13
CA GLN A 186 19.07 -0.72 -27.48
C GLN A 186 20.00 -1.44 -26.50
N ALA A 187 19.54 -1.65 -25.28
CA ALA A 187 20.33 -2.27 -24.21
C ALA A 187 20.13 -3.80 -24.10
N MET A 188 19.19 -4.41 -24.85
CA MET A 188 18.79 -5.81 -24.70
C MET A 188 19.93 -6.84 -24.73
N ASP A 189 21.02 -6.56 -25.46
CA ASP A 189 22.18 -7.45 -25.54
C ASP A 189 23.17 -7.29 -24.36
N GLN A 190 22.94 -6.32 -23.46
CA GLN A 190 23.82 -5.97 -22.35
C GLN A 190 23.02 -6.02 -21.03
N LYS A 191 23.09 -7.16 -20.33
CA LYS A 191 22.23 -7.45 -19.18
C LYS A 191 22.21 -6.34 -18.12
N ASP A 192 23.36 -5.84 -17.70
CA ASP A 192 23.44 -4.83 -16.62
C ASP A 192 22.79 -3.50 -17.05
N ARG A 193 23.00 -3.12 -18.32
CA ARG A 193 22.39 -1.93 -18.90
C ARG A 193 20.89 -2.12 -19.13
N ALA A 194 20.46 -3.29 -19.59
CA ALA A 194 19.04 -3.60 -19.74
C ALA A 194 18.29 -3.59 -18.38
N GLU A 195 18.96 -3.96 -17.28
CA GLU A 195 18.40 -3.87 -15.94
C GLU A 195 18.20 -2.40 -15.50
N GLU A 196 19.16 -1.52 -15.80
CA GLU A 196 19.07 -0.07 -15.56
C GLU A 196 17.91 0.55 -16.34
N GLU A 197 17.88 0.35 -17.67
CA GLU A 197 16.84 0.91 -18.55
C GLU A 197 15.43 0.36 -18.20
N LEU A 198 15.33 -0.91 -17.79
CA LEU A 198 14.07 -1.46 -17.29
C LEU A 198 13.61 -0.75 -16.01
N GLY A 199 14.54 -0.42 -15.13
CA GLY A 199 14.25 0.37 -13.92
C GLY A 199 13.71 1.76 -14.28
N ASP A 200 14.35 2.45 -15.22
CA ASP A 200 13.94 3.78 -15.67
C ASP A 200 12.60 3.77 -16.40
N LEU A 201 12.34 2.74 -17.21
CA LEU A 201 11.03 2.52 -17.85
C LEU A 201 9.92 2.34 -16.82
N LEU A 202 10.14 1.52 -15.78
CA LEU A 202 9.15 1.34 -14.70
C LEU A 202 8.94 2.64 -13.93
N PHE A 203 10.00 3.40 -13.65
CA PHE A 203 9.93 4.69 -12.99
C PHE A 203 9.16 5.73 -13.83
N ALA A 204 9.38 5.77 -15.14
CA ALA A 204 8.63 6.61 -16.07
C ALA A 204 7.14 6.21 -16.14
N ALA A 205 6.84 4.89 -16.13
CA ALA A 205 5.46 4.40 -16.09
C ALA A 205 4.73 4.84 -14.82
N VAL A 206 5.40 4.79 -13.65
CA VAL A 206 4.86 5.32 -12.38
C VAL A 206 4.59 6.82 -12.48
N ASN A 207 5.47 7.59 -13.16
CA ASN A 207 5.25 9.01 -13.34
C ASN A 207 4.00 9.31 -14.22
N VAL A 208 3.78 8.53 -15.26
CA VAL A 208 2.53 8.62 -16.05
C VAL A 208 1.31 8.34 -15.18
N ALA A 209 1.34 7.27 -14.38
CA ALA A 209 0.26 6.92 -13.46
C ALA A 209 -0.03 8.07 -12.48
N ARG A 210 0.99 8.62 -11.84
CA ARG A 210 0.89 9.76 -10.92
C ARG A 210 0.28 10.99 -11.59
N ARG A 211 0.67 11.28 -12.84
CA ARG A 211 0.12 12.43 -13.61
C ARG A 211 -1.34 12.25 -14.00
N LEU A 212 -1.80 11.00 -14.11
CA LEU A 212 -3.19 10.63 -14.35
C LEU A 212 -3.98 10.41 -13.06
N GLU A 213 -3.37 10.63 -11.90
CA GLU A 213 -3.97 10.40 -10.57
C GLU A 213 -4.41 8.93 -10.38
N LEU A 214 -3.63 8.00 -10.95
CA LEU A 214 -3.84 6.57 -10.84
C LEU A 214 -2.83 5.96 -9.85
N ASP A 215 -3.26 4.99 -9.07
CA ASP A 215 -2.39 4.17 -8.25
C ASP A 215 -1.68 3.12 -9.13
N PRO A 216 -0.35 3.17 -9.27
CA PRO A 216 0.40 2.25 -10.13
C PRO A 216 0.45 0.82 -9.59
N GLU A 217 0.50 0.64 -8.26
CA GLU A 217 0.51 -0.68 -7.61
C GLU A 217 -0.81 -1.39 -7.86
N GLN A 218 -1.92 -0.71 -7.61
CA GLN A 218 -3.26 -1.21 -7.86
C GLN A 218 -3.52 -1.47 -9.34
N ALA A 219 -3.02 -0.61 -10.22
CA ALA A 219 -3.16 -0.80 -11.66
C ALA A 219 -2.47 -2.10 -12.13
N LEU A 220 -1.25 -2.38 -11.62
CA LEU A 220 -0.52 -3.60 -11.92
C LEU A 220 -1.21 -4.83 -11.31
N MET A 221 -1.69 -4.74 -10.07
CA MET A 221 -2.43 -5.81 -9.41
C MET A 221 -3.68 -6.21 -10.21
N ARG A 222 -4.51 -5.23 -10.61
CA ARG A 222 -5.70 -5.48 -11.44
C ARG A 222 -5.36 -6.07 -12.81
N ALA A 223 -4.25 -5.66 -13.41
CA ALA A 223 -3.77 -6.25 -14.66
C ALA A 223 -3.37 -7.72 -14.47
N THR A 224 -2.71 -8.04 -13.36
CA THR A 224 -2.34 -9.41 -12.99
C THR A 224 -3.56 -10.29 -12.72
N GLN A 225 -4.52 -9.82 -11.94
CA GLN A 225 -5.78 -10.53 -11.69
C GLN A 225 -6.57 -10.77 -13.00
N LYS A 226 -6.62 -9.76 -13.86
CA LYS A 226 -7.24 -9.88 -15.18
C LYS A 226 -6.53 -10.94 -16.05
N PHE A 227 -5.20 -10.98 -16.00
CA PHE A 227 -4.42 -12.03 -16.68
C PHE A 227 -4.79 -13.42 -16.13
N MET A 228 -4.80 -13.59 -14.82
CA MET A 228 -5.15 -14.87 -14.17
C MET A 228 -6.56 -15.35 -14.55
N LYS A 229 -7.56 -14.46 -14.49
CA LYS A 229 -8.94 -14.78 -14.89
C LYS A 229 -9.02 -15.25 -16.34
N ARG A 230 -8.31 -14.58 -17.26
CA ARG A 230 -8.27 -14.95 -18.68
C ARG A 230 -7.52 -16.25 -18.91
N PHE A 231 -6.41 -16.43 -18.19
CA PHE A 231 -5.61 -17.66 -18.31
C PHE A 231 -6.39 -18.89 -17.83
N ALA A 232 -7.19 -18.77 -16.78
CA ALA A 232 -8.09 -19.84 -16.33
C ALA A 232 -9.08 -20.27 -17.42
N LEU A 233 -9.61 -19.32 -18.21
CA LEU A 233 -10.46 -19.65 -19.38
C LEU A 233 -9.67 -20.35 -20.49
N VAL A 234 -8.44 -19.94 -20.74
CA VAL A 234 -7.53 -20.62 -21.70
C VAL A 234 -7.26 -22.05 -21.24
N GLU A 235 -6.91 -22.23 -19.96
CA GLU A 235 -6.65 -23.54 -19.37
C GLU A 235 -7.88 -24.45 -19.44
N GLN A 236 -9.05 -23.94 -19.11
CA GLN A 236 -10.32 -24.67 -19.22
C GLN A 236 -10.61 -25.10 -20.67
N ALA A 237 -10.38 -24.21 -21.64
CA ALA A 237 -10.63 -24.49 -23.06
C ALA A 237 -9.61 -25.46 -23.66
N ALA A 238 -8.36 -25.39 -23.24
CA ALA A 238 -7.27 -26.25 -23.71
C ALA A 238 -7.30 -27.66 -23.08
N GLY A 239 -7.73 -27.77 -21.82
CA GLY A 239 -7.69 -29.01 -21.05
C GLY A 239 -6.29 -29.63 -21.02
N ASP A 240 -6.21 -30.95 -21.16
CA ASP A 240 -4.94 -31.70 -21.12
C ASP A 240 -3.95 -31.31 -22.24
N LYS A 241 -4.44 -30.62 -23.29
CA LYS A 241 -3.63 -30.24 -24.45
C LYS A 241 -2.78 -28.98 -24.22
N LEU A 242 -3.02 -28.21 -23.14
CA LEU A 242 -2.38 -26.92 -22.91
C LEU A 242 -0.84 -27.00 -23.05
N ARG A 243 -0.21 -28.03 -22.50
CA ARG A 243 1.24 -28.22 -22.53
C ARG A 243 1.82 -28.56 -23.91
N THR A 244 0.98 -29.00 -24.83
CA THR A 244 1.37 -29.46 -26.18
C THR A 244 0.94 -28.49 -27.27
N MET A 245 0.14 -27.48 -26.91
CA MET A 245 -0.32 -26.46 -27.85
C MET A 245 0.81 -25.53 -28.27
N SER A 246 0.79 -25.12 -29.52
CA SER A 246 1.66 -24.06 -30.03
C SER A 246 1.22 -22.69 -29.51
N LEU A 247 2.14 -21.72 -29.51
CA LEU A 247 1.83 -20.34 -29.11
C LEU A 247 0.69 -19.71 -29.93
N PRO A 248 0.59 -19.88 -31.26
CA PRO A 248 -0.57 -19.40 -32.02
C PRO A 248 -1.91 -19.98 -31.56
N GLU A 249 -1.97 -21.28 -31.25
CA GLU A 249 -3.19 -21.92 -30.74
C GLU A 249 -3.57 -21.34 -29.37
N MET A 250 -2.61 -21.19 -28.45
CA MET A 250 -2.84 -20.55 -27.15
C MET A 250 -3.30 -19.09 -27.31
N THR A 251 -2.72 -18.36 -28.26
CA THR A 251 -3.11 -16.97 -28.55
C THR A 251 -4.55 -16.88 -29.05
N ALA A 252 -5.00 -17.84 -29.87
CA ALA A 252 -6.39 -17.89 -30.32
C ALA A 252 -7.38 -18.08 -29.14
N LEU A 253 -7.06 -18.97 -28.19
CA LEU A 253 -7.84 -19.14 -26.96
C LEU A 253 -7.80 -17.87 -26.07
N TRP A 254 -6.65 -17.21 -26.00
CA TRP A 254 -6.50 -15.96 -25.27
C TRP A 254 -7.37 -14.83 -25.83
N GLU A 255 -7.47 -14.70 -27.17
CA GLU A 255 -8.36 -13.71 -27.79
C GLU A 255 -9.84 -14.02 -27.48
N GLN A 256 -10.24 -15.30 -27.44
CA GLN A 256 -11.58 -15.69 -26.99
C GLN A 256 -11.83 -15.32 -25.51
N ALA A 257 -10.85 -15.60 -24.64
CA ALA A 257 -10.93 -15.25 -23.22
C ALA A 257 -11.04 -13.73 -23.01
N LYS A 258 -10.33 -12.91 -23.82
CA LYS A 258 -10.48 -11.45 -23.80
C LYS A 258 -11.91 -11.00 -24.14
N GLN A 259 -12.54 -11.62 -25.15
CA GLN A 259 -13.92 -11.30 -25.52
C GLN A 259 -14.92 -11.65 -24.43
N GLN A 260 -14.74 -12.79 -23.76
CA GLN A 260 -15.59 -13.24 -22.66
C GLN A 260 -15.47 -12.35 -21.42
N THR A 261 -14.31 -11.72 -21.19
CA THR A 261 -14.05 -10.87 -20.04
C THR A 261 -14.17 -9.36 -20.34
N ALA A 262 -14.55 -8.96 -21.55
CA ALA A 262 -14.64 -7.57 -21.97
C ALA A 262 -15.88 -6.83 -21.44
N GLY A 263 -16.76 -7.48 -20.69
CA GLY A 263 -17.99 -6.90 -20.14
C GLY A 263 -18.17 -7.12 -18.64
N SER A 264 -17.12 -7.57 -17.95
CA SER A 264 -17.16 -7.89 -16.51
C SER A 264 -16.41 -6.84 -15.70
#